data_44888cea4eddee8611b095c5edfea115
#
_entry.id   44888cea4eddee8611b095c5edfea115
#
_cell.length_a   1.000
_cell.length_b   1.000
_cell.length_c   1.000
_cell.angle_alpha   90.00
_cell.angle_beta   90.00
_cell.angle_gamma   90.00
#
_symmetry.space_group_name_H-M   'P 1'
#
loop_
_entity.id
_entity.type
_entity.pdbx_description
1 polymer ?
#
loop_
_entity_poly.entity_id
_entity_poly.type
_entity_poly.pdbx_seq_one_letter_code
_entity_poly.pdbx_strand_id
1 'polypeptide(L)'
;MVKDIFNHSLKALLKQRSYVIINIIGLSAGIASSLIICLVILHELSYDRFHEKGDRIFRIILDGKISGQEILAASTASPIGPATKAEFPEVEEFLRINGWGETIIRYEDQIFTEDKFIEADSSFFKVFTIPLLRGNPKNALNEKRTLTISESTAKKIFADSDPIDKLVYVGTDPNPYRITGVFEDIPENSHFQANMIGSFMTNHRANDTQWTSNSFST
;
A
#
# COMPACT_ATOMS: atom_id res chain seq x y z
N MET A 1 31.08 -49.74 -15.98
CA MET A 1 29.83 -50.18 -15.32
C MET A 1 28.75 -49.09 -15.31
N VAL A 2 28.92 -47.95 -14.60
CA VAL A 2 27.90 -46.87 -14.55
C VAL A 2 27.63 -46.22 -15.91
N LYS A 3 28.70 -45.97 -16.70
CA LYS A 3 28.64 -45.38 -18.04
C LYS A 3 27.94 -46.30 -19.07
N ASP A 4 28.10 -47.60 -18.92
CA ASP A 4 27.46 -48.59 -19.80
C ASP A 4 25.97 -48.74 -19.49
N ILE A 5 25.60 -48.69 -18.20
CA ILE A 5 24.19 -48.69 -17.75
C ILE A 5 23.50 -47.44 -18.25
N PHE A 6 24.13 -46.25 -18.14
CA PHE A 6 23.59 -44.99 -18.63
C PHE A 6 23.37 -45.00 -20.16
N ASN A 7 24.36 -45.48 -20.91
CA ASN A 7 24.25 -45.59 -22.37
C ASN A 7 23.17 -46.57 -22.83
N HIS A 8 22.98 -47.69 -22.08
CA HIS A 8 21.95 -48.68 -22.39
C HIS A 8 20.55 -48.12 -22.12
N SER A 9 20.37 -47.44 -20.98
CA SER A 9 19.12 -46.76 -20.64
C SER A 9 18.76 -45.66 -21.63
N LEU A 10 19.74 -44.86 -22.05
CA LEU A 10 19.53 -43.80 -23.04
C LEU A 10 19.09 -44.37 -24.40
N LYS A 11 19.72 -45.48 -24.87
CA LYS A 11 19.31 -46.16 -26.10
C LYS A 11 17.91 -46.77 -26.02
N ALA A 12 17.51 -47.30 -24.87
CA ALA A 12 16.17 -47.84 -24.65
C ALA A 12 15.11 -46.72 -24.69
N LEU A 13 15.39 -45.55 -24.06
CA LEU A 13 14.54 -44.36 -24.13
C LEU A 13 14.37 -43.83 -25.56
N LEU A 14 15.46 -43.76 -26.31
CA LEU A 14 15.43 -43.29 -27.69
C LEU A 14 14.66 -44.25 -28.65
N LYS A 15 14.49 -45.49 -28.27
CA LYS A 15 13.70 -46.48 -29.04
C LYS A 15 12.18 -46.29 -28.83
N GLN A 16 11.76 -45.73 -27.70
CA GLN A 16 10.35 -45.45 -27.35
C GLN A 16 10.06 -43.94 -27.36
N ARG A 17 10.38 -43.25 -28.46
CA ARG A 17 10.33 -41.77 -28.50
C ARG A 17 9.02 -41.17 -28.11
N SER A 18 7.88 -41.68 -28.56
CA SER A 18 6.54 -41.15 -28.24
C SER A 18 6.23 -41.22 -26.75
N TYR A 19 6.56 -42.33 -26.09
CA TYR A 19 6.36 -42.51 -24.68
C TYR A 19 7.25 -41.56 -23.86
N VAL A 20 8.52 -41.42 -24.27
CA VAL A 20 9.46 -40.49 -23.61
C VAL A 20 9.00 -39.03 -23.74
N ILE A 21 8.54 -38.64 -24.94
CA ILE A 21 8.05 -37.27 -25.20
C ILE A 21 6.81 -36.97 -24.32
N ILE A 22 5.85 -37.88 -24.26
CA ILE A 22 4.65 -37.69 -23.44
C ILE A 22 5.02 -37.54 -21.94
N ASN A 23 5.93 -38.38 -21.44
CA ASN A 23 6.38 -38.31 -20.05
C ASN A 23 7.15 -37.01 -19.77
N ILE A 24 8.02 -36.55 -20.68
CA ILE A 24 8.72 -35.27 -20.53
C ILE A 24 7.73 -34.12 -20.51
N ILE A 25 6.77 -34.09 -21.45
CA ILE A 25 5.74 -33.02 -21.47
C ILE A 25 4.92 -33.03 -20.18
N GLY A 26 4.46 -34.21 -19.76
CA GLY A 26 3.69 -34.32 -18.51
C GLY A 26 4.47 -33.89 -17.27
N LEU A 27 5.72 -34.34 -17.16
CA LEU A 27 6.58 -33.94 -16.03
C LEU A 27 6.91 -32.45 -16.09
N SER A 28 7.21 -31.90 -17.26
CA SER A 28 7.49 -30.48 -17.44
C SER A 28 6.29 -29.61 -17.07
N ALA A 29 5.08 -30.00 -17.51
CA ALA A 29 3.85 -29.31 -17.17
C ALA A 29 3.58 -29.36 -15.67
N GLY A 30 3.78 -30.53 -15.02
CA GLY A 30 3.63 -30.68 -13.58
C GLY A 30 4.60 -29.81 -12.77
N ILE A 31 5.88 -29.79 -13.15
CA ILE A 31 6.89 -28.96 -12.50
C ILE A 31 6.59 -27.47 -12.73
N ALA A 32 6.25 -27.07 -13.97
CA ALA A 32 5.91 -25.68 -14.26
C ALA A 32 4.72 -25.19 -13.43
N SER A 33 3.65 -25.97 -13.36
CA SER A 33 2.48 -25.64 -12.54
C SER A 33 2.83 -25.51 -11.06
N SER A 34 3.64 -26.45 -10.53
CA SER A 34 4.07 -26.43 -9.12
C SER A 34 4.93 -25.17 -8.82
N LEU A 35 5.83 -24.81 -9.72
CA LEU A 35 6.66 -23.61 -9.57
C LEU A 35 5.81 -22.33 -9.60
N ILE A 36 4.85 -22.23 -10.52
CA ILE A 36 3.93 -21.06 -10.57
C ILE A 36 3.14 -20.93 -9.26
N ILE A 37 2.57 -22.03 -8.78
CA ILE A 37 1.84 -22.02 -7.50
C ILE A 37 2.76 -21.61 -6.35
N CYS A 38 3.98 -22.13 -6.30
CA CYS A 38 4.95 -21.77 -5.26
C CYS A 38 5.30 -20.27 -5.32
N LEU A 39 5.50 -19.70 -6.52
CA LEU A 39 5.79 -18.28 -6.70
C LEU A 39 4.61 -17.41 -6.26
N VAL A 40 3.37 -17.81 -6.58
CA VAL A 40 2.16 -17.09 -6.12
C VAL A 40 2.09 -17.12 -4.59
N ILE A 41 2.28 -18.29 -3.97
CA ILE A 41 2.25 -18.40 -2.50
C ILE A 41 3.35 -17.53 -1.86
N LEU A 42 4.57 -17.56 -2.39
CA LEU A 42 5.66 -16.73 -1.88
C LEU A 42 5.36 -15.23 -2.02
N HIS A 43 4.75 -14.84 -3.13
CA HIS A 43 4.32 -13.46 -3.36
C HIS A 43 3.25 -13.04 -2.34
N GLU A 44 2.18 -13.82 -2.18
CA GLU A 44 1.11 -13.56 -1.20
C GLU A 44 1.65 -13.49 0.24
N LEU A 45 2.56 -14.39 0.60
CA LEU A 45 3.17 -14.39 1.93
C LEU A 45 4.18 -13.26 2.15
N SER A 46 4.56 -12.50 1.11
CA SER A 46 5.50 -11.37 1.21
C SER A 46 4.81 -10.04 1.54
N TYR A 47 3.47 -9.98 1.47
CA TYR A 47 2.73 -8.74 1.69
C TYR A 47 3.00 -8.15 3.07
N ASP A 48 3.23 -6.84 3.12
CA ASP A 48 3.46 -5.98 4.30
C ASP A 48 4.57 -6.45 5.25
N ARG A 49 5.39 -7.44 4.87
CA ARG A 49 6.50 -7.92 5.72
C ARG A 49 7.65 -6.93 5.88
N PHE A 50 7.67 -5.87 5.11
CA PHE A 50 8.67 -4.81 5.21
C PHE A 50 8.42 -3.85 6.37
N HIS A 51 7.23 -3.89 6.98
CA HIS A 51 6.95 -3.09 8.17
C HIS A 51 7.58 -3.71 9.42
N GLU A 52 8.51 -3.00 10.07
CA GLU A 52 9.17 -3.46 11.31
C GLU A 52 8.18 -3.78 12.43
N LYS A 53 7.04 -3.08 12.46
CA LYS A 53 5.97 -3.24 13.45
C LYS A 53 4.76 -4.01 12.92
N GLY A 54 4.91 -4.75 11.82
CA GLY A 54 3.80 -5.43 11.15
C GLY A 54 2.93 -6.27 12.09
N ASP A 55 3.55 -7.03 12.99
CA ASP A 55 2.85 -7.88 13.98
C ASP A 55 2.05 -7.08 15.04
N ARG A 56 2.21 -5.76 15.09
CA ARG A 56 1.56 -4.84 16.04
C ARG A 56 0.63 -3.84 15.35
N ILE A 57 0.45 -3.95 14.05
CA ILE A 57 -0.48 -3.13 13.27
C ILE A 57 -1.78 -3.91 13.09
N PHE A 58 -2.87 -3.34 13.55
CA PHE A 58 -4.21 -3.93 13.45
C PHE A 58 -5.14 -2.96 12.75
N ARG A 59 -5.99 -3.49 11.88
CA ARG A 59 -7.06 -2.71 11.25
C ARG A 59 -8.36 -2.92 12.01
N ILE A 60 -9.02 -1.83 12.37
CA ILE A 60 -10.34 -1.87 12.99
C ILE A 60 -11.38 -2.13 11.89
N ILE A 61 -12.25 -3.10 12.12
CA ILE A 61 -13.39 -3.42 11.25
C ILE A 61 -14.70 -3.18 12.01
N LEU A 62 -15.72 -2.77 11.29
CA LEU A 62 -17.08 -2.69 11.81
C LEU A 62 -17.78 -4.02 11.56
N ASP A 63 -18.14 -4.70 12.65
CA ASP A 63 -19.02 -5.87 12.64
C ASP A 63 -20.31 -5.52 13.38
N GLY A 64 -21.44 -5.56 12.69
CA GLY A 64 -22.70 -5.12 13.28
C GLY A 64 -23.92 -5.46 12.43
N LYS A 65 -25.09 -5.04 12.92
CA LYS A 65 -26.37 -5.16 12.22
C LYS A 65 -27.00 -3.79 12.02
N ILE A 66 -27.31 -3.44 10.77
CA ILE A 66 -28.08 -2.25 10.43
C ILE A 66 -29.36 -2.69 9.72
N SER A 67 -30.51 -2.29 10.27
CA SER A 67 -31.84 -2.65 9.73
C SER A 67 -32.04 -4.16 9.53
N GLY A 68 -31.45 -4.99 10.42
CA GLY A 68 -31.57 -6.45 10.36
C GLY A 68 -30.57 -7.17 9.44
N GLN A 69 -29.80 -6.44 8.66
CA GLN A 69 -28.72 -6.98 7.81
C GLN A 69 -27.37 -6.96 8.54
N GLU A 70 -26.65 -8.04 8.48
CA GLU A 70 -25.27 -8.12 8.99
C GLU A 70 -24.36 -7.30 8.08
N ILE A 71 -23.55 -6.43 8.68
CA ILE A 71 -22.59 -5.59 7.98
C ILE A 71 -21.20 -5.88 8.56
N LEU A 72 -20.31 -6.34 7.68
CA LEU A 72 -18.88 -6.43 7.95
C LEU A 72 -18.18 -5.43 7.02
N ALA A 73 -17.67 -4.34 7.58
CA ALA A 73 -17.03 -3.29 6.79
C ALA A 73 -15.66 -2.95 7.36
N ALA A 74 -14.71 -2.74 6.45
CA ALA A 74 -13.37 -2.28 6.79
C ALA A 74 -13.28 -0.75 6.85
N SER A 75 -14.40 -0.09 7.14
CA SER A 75 -14.50 1.36 7.32
C SER A 75 -15.03 1.71 8.70
N THR A 76 -14.51 2.77 9.27
CA THR A 76 -14.79 3.21 10.64
C THR A 76 -15.19 4.68 10.69
N ALA A 77 -15.75 5.11 11.82
CA ALA A 77 -16.06 6.50 12.07
C ALA A 77 -14.81 7.27 12.54
N SER A 78 -14.77 8.58 12.26
CA SER A 78 -13.64 9.44 12.61
C SER A 78 -13.23 9.39 14.09
N PRO A 79 -14.14 9.34 15.09
CA PRO A 79 -13.78 9.34 16.50
C PRO A 79 -13.18 8.02 17.00
N ILE A 80 -13.26 6.91 16.25
CA ILE A 80 -12.83 5.59 16.73
C ILE A 80 -11.33 5.58 17.07
N GLY A 81 -10.48 6.05 16.15
CA GLY A 81 -9.03 6.06 16.38
C GLY A 81 -8.62 6.83 17.64
N PRO A 82 -8.99 8.12 17.75
CA PRO A 82 -8.73 8.91 18.97
C PRO A 82 -9.29 8.29 20.24
N ALA A 83 -10.52 7.76 20.22
CA ALA A 83 -11.15 7.15 21.39
C ALA A 83 -10.42 5.86 21.81
N THR A 84 -10.09 5.00 20.86
CA THR A 84 -9.35 3.78 21.16
C THR A 84 -8.01 4.07 21.82
N LYS A 85 -7.26 5.07 21.34
CA LYS A 85 -6.00 5.46 21.97
C LYS A 85 -6.20 6.07 23.37
N ALA A 86 -7.32 6.77 23.60
CA ALA A 86 -7.60 7.37 24.89
C ALA A 86 -8.05 6.35 25.96
N GLU A 87 -8.75 5.29 25.55
CA GLU A 87 -9.33 4.30 26.47
C GLU A 87 -8.43 3.08 26.70
N PHE A 88 -7.57 2.73 25.75
CA PHE A 88 -6.73 1.54 25.81
C PHE A 88 -5.25 1.91 25.87
N PRO A 89 -4.59 1.76 27.04
CA PRO A 89 -3.15 2.07 27.20
C PRO A 89 -2.21 1.25 26.32
N GLU A 90 -2.66 0.09 25.82
CA GLU A 90 -1.91 -0.78 24.92
C GLU A 90 -1.81 -0.20 23.51
N VAL A 91 -2.70 0.74 23.15
CA VAL A 91 -2.71 1.41 21.84
C VAL A 91 -1.71 2.57 21.86
N GLU A 92 -0.55 2.33 21.29
CA GLU A 92 0.52 3.34 21.20
C GLU A 92 0.17 4.50 20.26
N GLU A 93 -0.37 4.15 19.08
CA GLU A 93 -0.77 5.12 18.05
C GLU A 93 -2.05 4.65 17.35
N PHE A 94 -2.75 5.59 16.76
CA PHE A 94 -3.83 5.32 15.81
C PHE A 94 -3.55 6.04 14.50
N LEU A 95 -4.14 5.56 13.44
CA LEU A 95 -4.00 6.12 12.11
C LEU A 95 -5.32 5.99 11.35
N ARG A 96 -5.87 7.10 10.89
CA ARG A 96 -7.00 7.11 9.96
C ARG A 96 -6.48 7.38 8.56
N ILE A 97 -6.98 6.64 7.60
CA ILE A 97 -6.69 6.80 6.18
C ILE A 97 -7.98 7.01 5.43
N ASN A 98 -8.00 8.02 4.57
CA ASN A 98 -9.05 8.27 3.60
C ASN A 98 -8.47 8.20 2.19
N GLY A 99 -8.96 7.25 1.38
CA GLY A 99 -8.55 7.14 -0.02
C GLY A 99 -9.46 7.98 -0.92
N TRP A 100 -8.88 8.80 -1.78
CA TRP A 100 -9.63 9.63 -2.71
C TRP A 100 -9.70 9.05 -4.12
N GLY A 101 -8.84 8.05 -4.42
CA GLY A 101 -8.70 7.53 -5.77
C GLY A 101 -8.05 8.54 -6.71
N GLU A 102 -8.52 8.58 -7.95
CA GLU A 102 -7.97 9.48 -8.98
C GLU A 102 -8.25 10.94 -8.65
N THR A 103 -7.19 11.77 -8.68
CA THR A 103 -7.27 13.21 -8.48
C THR A 103 -6.37 13.95 -9.46
N ILE A 104 -6.62 15.23 -9.64
CA ILE A 104 -5.84 16.12 -10.52
C ILE A 104 -4.88 16.94 -9.66
N ILE A 105 -3.62 16.96 -10.05
CA ILE A 105 -2.57 17.77 -9.44
C ILE A 105 -2.17 18.86 -10.42
N ARG A 106 -2.17 20.10 -9.96
CA ARG A 106 -1.72 21.26 -10.75
C ARG A 106 -0.49 21.88 -10.11
N TYR A 107 0.56 21.98 -10.89
CA TYR A 107 1.79 22.65 -10.49
C TYR A 107 2.23 23.58 -11.64
N GLU A 108 2.31 24.89 -11.35
CA GLU A 108 2.52 25.92 -12.36
C GLU A 108 1.52 25.77 -13.52
N ASP A 109 1.98 25.69 -14.76
CA ASP A 109 1.13 25.52 -15.95
C ASP A 109 0.88 24.05 -16.32
N GLN A 110 1.34 23.10 -15.48
CA GLN A 110 1.23 21.67 -15.75
C GLN A 110 0.11 21.02 -14.95
N ILE A 111 -0.52 20.03 -15.56
CA ILE A 111 -1.61 19.25 -14.96
C ILE A 111 -1.21 17.76 -15.02
N PHE A 112 -1.28 17.10 -13.88
CA PHE A 112 -0.99 15.68 -13.73
C PHE A 112 -2.21 14.96 -13.15
N THR A 113 -2.44 13.74 -13.60
CA THR A 113 -3.40 12.84 -12.95
C THR A 113 -2.66 11.94 -11.98
N GLU A 114 -3.22 11.79 -10.77
CA GLU A 114 -2.72 10.90 -9.73
C GLU A 114 -3.86 10.01 -9.24
N ASP A 115 -3.68 8.70 -9.31
CA ASP A 115 -4.68 7.67 -8.97
C ASP A 115 -4.50 7.10 -7.55
N LYS A 116 -3.39 7.43 -6.89
CA LYS A 116 -3.01 6.92 -5.56
C LYS A 116 -2.82 8.05 -4.55
N PHE A 117 -3.80 8.94 -4.48
CA PHE A 117 -3.84 9.99 -3.45
C PHE A 117 -4.63 9.51 -2.25
N ILE A 118 -4.05 9.66 -1.06
CA ILE A 118 -4.71 9.41 0.22
C ILE A 118 -4.53 10.59 1.16
N GLU A 119 -5.42 10.71 2.16
CA GLU A 119 -5.20 11.54 3.34
C GLU A 119 -4.94 10.63 4.54
N ALA A 120 -3.98 11.00 5.38
CA ALA A 120 -3.59 10.22 6.55
C ALA A 120 -3.29 11.12 7.75
N ASP A 121 -3.51 10.60 8.96
CA ASP A 121 -3.09 11.25 10.20
C ASP A 121 -1.57 11.40 10.26
N SER A 122 -1.10 12.33 11.07
CA SER A 122 0.34 12.61 11.26
C SER A 122 1.14 11.43 11.83
N SER A 123 0.47 10.43 12.37
CA SER A 123 1.06 9.17 12.84
C SER A 123 1.50 8.22 11.72
N PHE A 124 1.18 8.51 10.44
CA PHE A 124 1.44 7.63 9.31
C PHE A 124 2.87 7.07 9.28
N PHE A 125 3.87 7.95 9.34
CA PHE A 125 5.29 7.55 9.32
C PHE A 125 5.81 6.96 10.64
N LYS A 126 4.99 6.93 11.71
CA LYS A 126 5.29 6.22 12.96
C LYS A 126 4.73 4.80 12.96
N VAL A 127 3.57 4.62 12.33
CA VAL A 127 2.87 3.33 12.24
C VAL A 127 3.50 2.49 11.13
N PHE A 128 3.64 3.05 9.94
CA PHE A 128 4.21 2.35 8.79
C PHE A 128 5.71 2.65 8.63
N THR A 129 6.47 1.61 8.33
CA THR A 129 7.91 1.70 8.07
C THR A 129 8.15 2.08 6.62
N ILE A 130 7.85 3.35 6.28
CA ILE A 130 8.11 3.92 4.97
C ILE A 130 9.13 5.04 5.17
N PRO A 131 10.35 4.91 4.62
CA PRO A 131 11.39 5.91 4.80
C PRO A 131 11.00 7.26 4.20
N LEU A 132 11.13 8.33 4.96
CA LEU A 132 11.04 9.68 4.44
C LEU A 132 12.44 10.10 4.00
N LEU A 133 12.67 10.19 2.68
CA LEU A 133 13.97 10.50 2.08
C LEU A 133 14.34 11.97 2.28
N ARG A 134 13.31 12.85 2.29
CA ARG A 134 13.44 14.30 2.51
C ARG A 134 12.29 14.78 3.38
N GLY A 135 12.54 15.77 4.22
CA GLY A 135 11.57 16.28 5.19
C GLY A 135 11.76 15.66 6.58
N ASN A 136 10.83 15.92 7.49
CA ASN A 136 10.87 15.42 8.86
C ASN A 136 9.60 14.61 9.16
N PRO A 137 9.68 13.29 9.43
CA PRO A 137 8.52 12.45 9.64
C PRO A 137 7.65 12.85 10.84
N LYS A 138 8.23 13.61 11.80
CA LYS A 138 7.49 14.04 13.00
C LYS A 138 6.47 15.14 12.71
N ASN A 139 6.67 15.93 11.65
CA ASN A 139 5.82 17.09 11.35
C ASN A 139 5.35 17.15 9.88
N ALA A 140 5.64 16.14 9.10
CA ALA A 140 5.32 16.12 7.67
C ALA A 140 3.82 16.29 7.36
N LEU A 141 2.94 15.76 8.24
CA LEU A 141 1.47 15.79 8.07
C LEU A 141 0.75 16.47 9.25
N ASN A 142 1.45 17.31 10.03
CA ASN A 142 0.89 17.90 11.26
C ASN A 142 0.02 19.13 11.02
N GLU A 143 0.07 19.72 9.84
CA GLU A 143 -0.69 20.92 9.50
C GLU A 143 -1.67 20.65 8.37
N LYS A 144 -2.73 21.46 8.29
CA LYS A 144 -3.64 21.42 7.15
C LYS A 144 -2.90 21.74 5.86
N ARG A 145 -3.29 21.07 4.77
CA ARG A 145 -2.69 21.28 3.43
C ARG A 145 -1.18 21.05 3.37
N THR A 146 -0.69 20.13 4.21
CA THR A 146 0.62 19.54 4.01
C THR A 146 0.50 18.26 3.21
N LEU A 147 1.52 17.98 2.41
CA LEU A 147 1.54 16.88 1.46
C LEU A 147 2.92 16.25 1.43
N THR A 148 2.98 14.94 1.50
CA THR A 148 4.18 14.18 1.17
C THR A 148 3.96 13.43 -0.14
N ILE A 149 5.01 13.25 -0.93
CA ILE A 149 4.96 12.63 -2.25
C ILE A 149 6.01 11.53 -2.35
N SER A 150 5.76 10.51 -3.15
CA SER A 150 6.74 9.46 -3.42
C SER A 150 7.91 9.97 -4.26
N GLU A 151 9.04 9.27 -4.22
CA GLU A 151 10.23 9.64 -5.00
C GLU A 151 9.92 9.68 -6.50
N SER A 152 9.20 8.70 -7.01
CA SER A 152 8.79 8.64 -8.42
C SER A 152 7.88 9.81 -8.80
N THR A 153 6.93 10.19 -7.93
CA THR A 153 6.06 11.34 -8.13
C THR A 153 6.84 12.66 -8.07
N ALA A 154 7.80 12.78 -7.16
CA ALA A 154 8.69 13.94 -7.10
C ALA A 154 9.45 14.13 -8.42
N LYS A 155 10.04 13.06 -8.95
CA LYS A 155 10.72 13.06 -10.25
C LYS A 155 9.78 13.41 -11.41
N LYS A 156 8.55 12.89 -11.40
CA LYS A 156 7.53 13.12 -12.43
C LYS A 156 7.11 14.60 -12.51
N ILE A 157 6.91 15.24 -11.36
CA ILE A 157 6.36 16.61 -11.30
C ILE A 157 7.47 17.68 -11.34
N PHE A 158 8.58 17.43 -10.64
CA PHE A 158 9.62 18.43 -10.38
C PHE A 158 10.94 18.17 -11.10
N ALA A 159 11.08 17.04 -11.79
CA ALA A 159 12.32 16.59 -12.40
C ALA A 159 13.49 16.63 -11.39
N ASP A 160 14.48 17.47 -11.62
CA ASP A 160 15.65 17.61 -10.73
C ASP A 160 15.49 18.73 -9.69
N SER A 161 14.35 19.45 -9.70
CA SER A 161 14.11 20.55 -8.75
C SER A 161 13.72 20.02 -7.38
N ASP A 162 14.08 20.76 -6.33
CA ASP A 162 13.67 20.42 -4.97
C ASP A 162 12.17 20.61 -4.78
N PRO A 163 11.41 19.54 -4.44
CA PRO A 163 9.98 19.65 -4.23
C PRO A 163 9.59 20.23 -2.86
N ILE A 164 10.51 20.26 -1.88
CA ILE A 164 10.19 20.73 -0.52
C ILE A 164 9.77 22.19 -0.55
N ASP A 165 8.72 22.51 0.22
CA ASP A 165 8.07 23.83 0.32
C ASP A 165 7.40 24.35 -0.97
N LYS A 166 7.42 23.56 -2.05
CA LYS A 166 6.64 23.90 -3.25
C LYS A 166 5.14 23.76 -2.98
N LEU A 167 4.37 24.58 -3.68
CA LEU A 167 2.91 24.60 -3.57
C LEU A 167 2.30 23.94 -4.79
N VAL A 168 1.39 22.99 -4.55
CA VAL A 168 0.61 22.30 -5.59
C VAL A 168 -0.87 22.37 -5.26
N TYR A 169 -1.72 22.37 -6.27
CA TYR A 169 -3.17 22.29 -6.08
C TYR A 169 -3.64 20.86 -6.27
N VAL A 170 -4.50 20.39 -5.38
CA VAL A 170 -5.03 19.01 -5.37
C VAL A 170 -6.52 19.04 -5.61
N GLY A 171 -6.97 18.35 -6.66
CA GLY A 171 -8.38 18.23 -7.01
C GLY A 171 -9.02 19.59 -7.31
N THR A 172 -10.15 19.85 -6.67
CA THR A 172 -10.93 21.08 -6.79
C THR A 172 -10.69 22.07 -5.65
N ASP A 173 -9.80 21.75 -4.67
CA ASP A 173 -9.48 22.69 -3.59
C ASP A 173 -8.83 23.96 -4.19
N PRO A 174 -9.39 25.14 -3.92
CA PRO A 174 -8.83 26.39 -4.40
C PRO A 174 -7.53 26.79 -3.69
N ASN A 175 -7.22 26.16 -2.57
CA ASN A 175 -6.03 26.47 -1.78
C ASN A 175 -4.95 25.43 -2.02
N PRO A 176 -3.68 25.88 -2.16
CA PRO A 176 -2.58 24.97 -2.43
C PRO A 176 -2.20 24.13 -1.20
N TYR A 177 -1.61 22.98 -1.48
CA TYR A 177 -0.93 22.11 -0.53
C TYR A 177 0.56 22.38 -0.60
N ARG A 178 1.21 22.44 0.56
CA ARG A 178 2.67 22.60 0.67
C ARG A 178 3.32 21.21 0.77
N ILE A 179 4.29 20.94 -0.06
CA ILE A 179 5.06 19.70 0.01
C ILE A 179 6.02 19.76 1.20
N THR A 180 5.90 18.82 2.10
CA THR A 180 6.65 18.74 3.37
C THR A 180 7.58 17.55 3.47
N GLY A 181 7.50 16.63 2.50
CA GLY A 181 8.36 15.47 2.48
C GLY A 181 8.32 14.69 1.18
N VAL A 182 9.38 13.92 0.96
CA VAL A 182 9.48 12.93 -0.10
C VAL A 182 9.76 11.58 0.55
N PHE A 183 8.91 10.59 0.29
CA PHE A 183 9.05 9.25 0.82
C PHE A 183 9.48 8.26 -0.27
N GLU A 184 10.08 7.14 0.14
CA GLU A 184 10.43 6.03 -0.74
C GLU A 184 9.17 5.41 -1.35
N ASP A 185 9.21 5.03 -2.63
CA ASP A 185 8.07 4.40 -3.28
C ASP A 185 7.60 3.16 -2.52
N ILE A 186 6.30 3.07 -2.27
CA ILE A 186 5.72 1.94 -1.53
C ILE A 186 5.85 0.67 -2.38
N PRO A 187 6.41 -0.42 -1.83
CA PRO A 187 6.57 -1.67 -2.55
C PRO A 187 5.24 -2.22 -3.09
N GLU A 188 5.28 -2.88 -4.26
CA GLU A 188 4.08 -3.45 -4.89
C GLU A 188 3.36 -4.49 -4.02
N ASN A 189 4.09 -5.19 -3.15
CA ASN A 189 3.56 -6.14 -2.18
C ASN A 189 3.09 -5.49 -0.87
N SER A 190 2.52 -4.30 -0.95
CA SER A 190 1.81 -3.65 0.15
C SER A 190 0.31 -3.65 -0.10
N HIS A 191 -0.47 -3.88 0.96
CA HIS A 191 -1.94 -3.84 0.91
C HIS A 191 -2.51 -2.45 0.63
N PHE A 192 -1.75 -1.41 0.83
CA PHE A 192 -2.13 -0.08 0.40
C PHE A 192 -1.06 0.51 -0.52
N GLN A 193 -1.50 1.34 -1.44
CA GLN A 193 -0.64 2.03 -2.37
C GLN A 193 -0.92 3.52 -2.29
N ALA A 194 0.11 4.33 -2.13
CA ALA A 194 -0.02 5.78 -2.16
C ALA A 194 1.21 6.39 -2.83
N ASN A 195 0.98 7.29 -3.75
CA ASN A 195 2.03 8.12 -4.37
C ASN A 195 2.06 9.51 -3.75
N MET A 196 0.93 9.93 -3.19
CA MET A 196 0.77 11.23 -2.52
C MET A 196 -0.05 11.05 -1.25
N ILE A 197 0.42 11.62 -0.14
CA ILE A 197 -0.22 11.52 1.17
C ILE A 197 -0.44 12.93 1.70
N GLY A 198 -1.71 13.36 1.73
CA GLY A 198 -2.15 14.62 2.31
C GLY A 198 -2.42 14.50 3.81
N SER A 199 -2.29 15.60 4.53
CA SER A 199 -2.67 15.64 5.94
C SER A 199 -4.18 15.43 6.13
N PHE A 200 -4.56 14.44 6.94
CA PHE A 200 -5.94 14.17 7.33
C PHE A 200 -6.63 15.37 7.98
N MET A 201 -5.88 16.28 8.60
CA MET A 201 -6.41 17.51 9.16
C MET A 201 -7.07 18.44 8.12
N THR A 202 -6.79 18.23 6.82
CA THR A 202 -7.42 18.96 5.72
C THR A 202 -8.83 18.47 5.46
N ASN A 203 -9.09 17.20 5.74
CA ASN A 203 -10.40 16.58 5.56
C ASN A 203 -11.45 17.29 6.43
N HIS A 204 -12.59 17.63 5.85
CA HIS A 204 -13.70 18.29 6.56
C HIS A 204 -14.29 17.45 7.69
N ARG A 205 -14.09 16.13 7.66
CA ARG A 205 -14.52 15.18 8.69
C ARG A 205 -13.43 14.85 9.71
N ALA A 206 -12.26 15.49 9.65
CA ALA A 206 -11.16 15.17 10.58
C ALA A 206 -11.56 15.27 12.05
N ASN A 207 -12.44 16.22 12.37
CA ASN A 207 -12.96 16.47 13.72
C ASN A 207 -14.44 16.04 13.87
N ASP A 208 -14.93 15.16 12.99
CA ASP A 208 -16.30 14.63 13.10
C ASP A 208 -16.40 13.76 14.37
N THR A 209 -17.42 14.03 15.18
CA THR A 209 -17.70 13.30 16.43
C THR A 209 -18.81 12.25 16.25
N GLN A 210 -19.32 12.08 15.03
CA GLN A 210 -20.41 11.14 14.75
C GLN A 210 -19.88 9.71 14.65
N TRP A 211 -20.34 8.85 15.53
CA TRP A 211 -19.97 7.42 15.57
C TRP A 211 -20.59 6.58 14.44
N THR A 212 -21.58 7.10 13.75
CA THR A 212 -22.29 6.42 12.67
C THR A 212 -21.79 6.79 11.28
N SER A 213 -20.83 7.70 11.18
CA SER A 213 -20.26 8.18 9.91
C SER A 213 -19.04 7.35 9.49
N ASN A 214 -19.26 6.15 8.98
CA ASN A 214 -18.19 5.22 8.61
C ASN A 214 -17.63 5.57 7.22
N SER A 215 -16.46 6.17 7.16
CA SER A 215 -15.83 6.62 5.90
C SER A 215 -14.32 6.45 5.87
N PHE A 216 -13.70 5.96 6.94
CA PHE A 216 -12.25 5.90 7.08
C PHE A 216 -11.76 4.49 7.39
N SER A 217 -10.54 4.17 6.94
CA SER A 217 -9.80 3.02 7.46
C SER A 217 -9.02 3.45 8.69
N THR A 218 -9.13 2.71 9.77
CA THR A 218 -8.44 2.99 11.05
C THR A 218 -7.68 1.76 11.51
#